data_1f367aad1df68bfe12dd429fdd1fd572
#
_entry.id   1f367aad1df68bfe12dd429fdd1fd572
#
_cell.length_a   1.000
_cell.length_b   1.000
_cell.length_c   1.000
_cell.angle_alpha   90.00
_cell.angle_beta   90.00
_cell.angle_gamma   90.00
#
_symmetry.space_group_name_H-M   'P 1'
#
loop_
_entity.id
_entity.type
_entity.pdbx_description
1 polymer ?
#
loop_
_entity_poly.entity_id
_entity_poly.type
_entity_poly.pdbx_seq_one_letter_code
_entity_poly.pdbx_strand_id
1 'polypeptide(L)'
;MPKVALTTGGADALECLVRKLGIDASEVTNPEGNGHFNFFAGHDGANRYGSDLNAGVSFPAASKLWGSLDTLKPYDLVLLSCEGAEYPEEKGDAAFKAMAAYTALGGRMFASHWHQVWLKSGPFPTIARYTGQADLGDQTAEVVTTFPKGKALSEWLVNVGGSVRAGELSITNAQHTIVEENPLYAQSWIRTSSPEGVQYLSANTPMGAPPDMQCGRVVLSDLHVAGGATTAGGTDSSSPSFAYPSGCVTSGLSPQEKVLAFMLFDISACTIPDSEVPAPPIVK
;
A
#
# COMPACT_ATOMS: atom_id res chain seq x y z
N MET A 1 11.70 14.89 0.67
CA MET A 1 10.57 13.92 0.70
C MET A 1 11.02 12.69 -0.08
N PRO A 2 10.63 11.46 0.29
CA PRO A 2 10.96 10.27 -0.50
C PRO A 2 10.35 10.35 -1.91
N LYS A 3 11.01 9.75 -2.89
CA LYS A 3 10.47 9.63 -4.24
C LYS A 3 9.57 8.41 -4.31
N VAL A 4 8.32 8.62 -4.70
CA VAL A 4 7.24 7.62 -4.63
C VAL A 4 6.70 7.35 -6.03
N ALA A 5 6.68 6.09 -6.44
CA ALA A 5 5.89 5.63 -7.57
C ALA A 5 4.54 5.13 -7.06
N LEU A 6 3.45 5.55 -7.67
CA LEU A 6 2.11 5.09 -7.35
C LEU A 6 1.45 4.56 -8.61
N THR A 7 1.03 3.29 -8.59
CA THR A 7 0.18 2.75 -9.65
C THR A 7 -1.28 2.95 -9.28
N THR A 8 -2.08 3.43 -10.20
CA THR A 8 -3.53 3.56 -9.99
C THR A 8 -4.21 2.20 -10.16
N GLY A 9 -5.41 2.03 -9.60
CA GLY A 9 -6.17 0.79 -9.71
C GLY A 9 -7.66 1.02 -9.58
N GLY A 10 -8.45 0.21 -10.29
CA GLY A 10 -9.91 0.37 -10.34
C GLY A 10 -10.65 0.04 -9.05
N ALA A 11 -10.04 -0.74 -8.16
CA ALA A 11 -10.70 -1.19 -6.94
C ALA A 11 -10.26 -0.41 -5.68
N ASP A 12 -9.13 0.31 -5.73
CA ASP A 12 -8.62 1.10 -4.59
C ASP A 12 -7.84 2.32 -5.10
N ALA A 13 -8.45 3.51 -5.09
CA ALA A 13 -7.87 4.73 -5.65
C ALA A 13 -6.89 5.41 -4.67
N LEU A 14 -5.72 4.80 -4.44
CA LEU A 14 -4.69 5.33 -3.52
C LEU A 14 -4.19 6.72 -3.92
N GLU A 15 -4.27 7.09 -5.20
CA GLU A 15 -3.92 8.43 -5.68
C GLU A 15 -4.78 9.52 -5.00
N CYS A 16 -6.01 9.21 -4.61
CA CYS A 16 -6.86 10.15 -3.90
C CYS A 16 -6.37 10.42 -2.46
N LEU A 17 -5.72 9.44 -1.82
CA LEU A 17 -5.15 9.61 -0.49
C LEU A 17 -4.02 10.65 -0.48
N VAL A 18 -3.23 10.74 -1.55
CA VAL A 18 -2.12 11.71 -1.67
C VAL A 18 -2.61 13.14 -1.38
N ARG A 19 -3.78 13.52 -1.90
CA ARG A 19 -4.39 14.84 -1.61
C ARG A 19 -4.87 14.98 -0.18
N LYS A 20 -5.49 13.95 0.37
CA LYS A 20 -5.98 13.95 1.76
C LYS A 20 -4.83 14.08 2.78
N LEU A 21 -3.65 13.59 2.42
CA LEU A 21 -2.42 13.74 3.22
C LEU A 21 -1.80 15.14 3.13
N GLY A 22 -2.37 16.04 2.30
CA GLY A 22 -1.89 17.40 2.16
C GLY A 22 -0.65 17.54 1.27
N ILE A 23 -0.36 16.55 0.44
CA ILE A 23 0.72 16.64 -0.55
C ILE A 23 0.33 17.68 -1.59
N ASP A 24 1.22 18.65 -1.83
CA ASP A 24 1.01 19.72 -2.79
C ASP A 24 0.88 19.17 -4.22
N ALA A 25 0.03 19.77 -5.03
CA ALA A 25 -0.20 19.34 -6.39
C ALA A 25 1.05 19.41 -7.27
N SER A 26 1.99 20.30 -6.97
CA SER A 26 3.29 20.40 -7.67
C SER A 26 4.21 19.20 -7.44
N GLU A 27 3.97 18.44 -6.35
CA GLU A 27 4.71 17.22 -6.06
C GLU A 27 4.22 16.01 -6.85
N VAL A 28 3.08 16.12 -7.54
CA VAL A 28 2.47 15.05 -8.31
C VAL A 28 2.74 15.28 -9.79
N THR A 29 3.65 14.49 -10.37
CA THR A 29 4.08 14.64 -11.79
C THR A 29 4.26 13.29 -12.45
N ASN A 30 4.43 13.27 -13.77
CA ASN A 30 4.99 12.11 -14.47
C ASN A 30 6.47 11.90 -14.10
N PRO A 31 7.06 10.73 -14.38
CA PRO A 31 8.44 10.38 -14.00
C PRO A 31 9.51 11.38 -14.48
N GLU A 32 9.27 12.07 -15.59
CA GLU A 32 10.17 13.09 -16.17
C GLU A 32 10.06 14.46 -15.46
N GLY A 33 9.05 14.64 -14.61
CA GLY A 33 8.84 15.87 -13.84
C GLY A 33 9.67 15.91 -12.56
N ASN A 34 9.60 17.04 -11.86
CA ASN A 34 10.39 17.30 -10.65
C ASN A 34 9.67 16.91 -9.35
N GLY A 35 8.41 16.49 -9.42
CA GLY A 35 7.64 16.08 -8.25
C GLY A 35 8.12 14.75 -7.68
N HIS A 36 7.84 14.55 -6.40
CA HIS A 36 8.23 13.34 -5.69
C HIS A 36 7.23 12.19 -5.83
N PHE A 37 5.98 12.47 -6.23
CA PHE A 37 4.95 11.46 -6.50
C PHE A 37 4.76 11.32 -8.01
N ASN A 38 5.14 10.16 -8.55
CA ASN A 38 4.95 9.86 -9.96
C ASN A 38 3.87 8.80 -10.14
N PHE A 39 2.84 9.11 -10.94
CA PHE A 39 1.73 8.22 -11.18
C PHE A 39 1.92 7.37 -12.44
N PHE A 40 1.49 6.12 -12.35
CA PHE A 40 1.49 5.14 -13.42
C PHE A 40 0.07 4.55 -13.55
N ALA A 41 -0.41 4.40 -14.77
CA ALA A 41 -1.71 3.82 -15.04
C ALA A 41 -1.69 2.30 -14.83
N GLY A 42 -2.37 1.83 -13.77
CA GLY A 42 -2.71 0.43 -13.59
C GLY A 42 -4.08 0.11 -14.20
N HIS A 43 -4.53 -1.13 -14.01
CA HIS A 43 -5.76 -1.62 -14.63
C HIS A 43 -6.98 -0.91 -14.05
N ASP A 44 -7.83 -0.39 -14.94
CA ASP A 44 -9.10 0.29 -14.64
C ASP A 44 -9.01 1.51 -13.70
N GLY A 45 -7.81 1.97 -13.32
CA GLY A 45 -7.61 3.16 -12.51
C GLY A 45 -7.54 4.46 -13.33
N ALA A 46 -7.33 5.60 -12.65
CA ALA A 46 -7.07 6.87 -13.31
C ALA A 46 -5.87 6.73 -14.25
N ASN A 47 -5.96 7.28 -15.45
CA ASN A 47 -4.94 7.12 -16.49
C ASN A 47 -4.34 8.44 -17.00
N ARG A 48 -4.78 9.57 -16.45
CA ARG A 48 -4.30 10.92 -16.82
C ARG A 48 -4.55 11.92 -15.72
N TYR A 49 -3.92 13.05 -15.82
CA TYR A 49 -4.24 14.24 -15.03
C TYR A 49 -5.47 14.96 -15.59
N GLY A 50 -6.17 15.71 -14.75
CA GLY A 50 -7.14 16.72 -15.18
C GLY A 50 -6.45 17.87 -15.92
N SER A 51 -7.20 18.62 -16.71
CA SER A 51 -6.67 19.74 -17.52
C SER A 51 -5.91 20.79 -16.70
N ASP A 52 -6.31 20.97 -15.45
CA ASP A 52 -5.76 21.96 -14.54
C ASP A 52 -4.49 21.47 -13.80
N LEU A 53 -4.11 20.21 -14.01
CA LEU A 53 -2.94 19.59 -13.41
C LEU A 53 -2.09 18.93 -14.50
N ASN A 54 -0.81 19.30 -14.57
CA ASN A 54 0.14 18.78 -15.57
C ASN A 54 -0.41 18.78 -17.00
N ALA A 55 -1.23 19.79 -17.36
CA ALA A 55 -1.85 19.97 -18.68
C ALA A 55 -2.65 18.74 -19.17
N GLY A 56 -3.18 17.92 -18.27
CA GLY A 56 -4.00 16.76 -18.61
C GLY A 56 -3.25 15.59 -19.25
N VAL A 57 -1.89 15.54 -19.13
CA VAL A 57 -1.09 14.45 -19.72
C VAL A 57 -1.49 13.09 -19.15
N SER A 58 -1.37 12.06 -19.98
CA SER A 58 -1.60 10.66 -19.58
C SER A 58 -0.48 10.15 -18.69
N PHE A 59 -0.82 9.25 -17.78
CA PHE A 59 0.19 8.50 -17.00
C PHE A 59 0.88 7.47 -17.89
N PRO A 60 2.18 7.21 -17.70
CA PRO A 60 2.80 6.02 -18.28
C PRO A 60 2.15 4.76 -17.72
N ALA A 61 2.09 3.69 -18.51
CA ALA A 61 1.54 2.42 -18.04
C ALA A 61 2.36 1.85 -16.87
N ALA A 62 1.70 1.21 -15.89
CA ALA A 62 2.34 0.59 -14.73
C ALA A 62 3.36 -0.49 -15.12
N SER A 63 3.14 -1.20 -16.25
CA SER A 63 4.11 -2.15 -16.80
C SER A 63 5.47 -1.53 -17.14
N LYS A 64 5.54 -0.23 -17.39
CA LYS A 64 6.82 0.47 -17.57
C LYS A 64 7.56 0.69 -16.25
N LEU A 65 6.84 0.78 -15.12
CA LEU A 65 7.45 0.90 -13.80
C LEU A 65 8.12 -0.41 -13.38
N TRP A 66 7.36 -1.51 -13.42
CA TRP A 66 7.87 -2.81 -12.94
C TRP A 66 8.56 -3.66 -14.02
N GLY A 67 8.69 -3.15 -15.24
CA GLY A 67 9.32 -3.88 -16.35
C GLY A 67 10.80 -4.20 -16.16
N SER A 68 11.51 -3.43 -15.31
CA SER A 68 12.91 -3.66 -15.00
C SER A 68 13.29 -3.11 -13.62
N LEU A 69 14.41 -3.60 -13.09
CA LEU A 69 14.98 -3.06 -11.85
C LEU A 69 15.40 -1.58 -12.00
N ASP A 70 15.89 -1.19 -13.16
CA ASP A 70 16.39 0.18 -13.40
C ASP A 70 15.27 1.22 -13.39
N THR A 71 14.05 0.84 -13.74
CA THR A 71 12.86 1.70 -13.65
C THR A 71 12.31 1.83 -12.23
N LEU A 72 12.57 0.84 -11.37
CA LEU A 72 12.18 0.84 -9.95
C LEU A 72 13.18 1.59 -9.05
N LYS A 73 14.49 1.44 -9.30
CA LYS A 73 15.57 2.00 -8.47
C LYS A 73 15.47 3.50 -8.16
N PRO A 74 14.93 4.37 -9.03
CA PRO A 74 14.78 5.79 -8.72
C PRO A 74 13.82 6.09 -7.57
N TYR A 75 13.00 5.12 -7.16
CA TYR A 75 11.96 5.30 -6.16
C TYR A 75 12.37 4.69 -4.81
N ASP A 76 12.11 5.44 -3.75
CA ASP A 76 12.26 4.95 -2.37
C ASP A 76 11.09 4.05 -1.97
N LEU A 77 9.91 4.31 -2.54
CA LEU A 77 8.66 3.63 -2.21
C LEU A 77 7.81 3.43 -3.47
N VAL A 78 7.27 2.23 -3.62
CA VAL A 78 6.28 1.88 -4.65
C VAL A 78 4.96 1.54 -3.97
N LEU A 79 3.90 2.31 -4.30
CA LEU A 79 2.53 2.09 -3.84
C LEU A 79 1.73 1.47 -4.99
N LEU A 80 1.17 0.28 -4.74
CA LEU A 80 0.43 -0.49 -5.74
C LEU A 80 -1.04 -0.52 -5.33
N SER A 81 -1.87 0.27 -6.01
CA SER A 81 -3.32 0.32 -5.81
C SER A 81 -3.99 -0.95 -6.34
N CYS A 82 -5.00 -1.46 -5.62
CA CYS A 82 -5.73 -2.66 -6.06
C CYS A 82 -6.39 -2.45 -7.43
N GLU A 83 -6.08 -3.34 -8.37
CA GLU A 83 -6.56 -3.31 -9.75
C GLU A 83 -7.86 -4.12 -9.96
N GLY A 84 -8.41 -4.74 -8.89
CA GLY A 84 -9.62 -5.58 -8.97
C GLY A 84 -9.36 -7.05 -9.29
N ALA A 85 -8.18 -7.39 -9.83
CA ALA A 85 -7.71 -8.75 -10.04
C ALA A 85 -6.16 -8.80 -10.03
N GLU A 86 -5.60 -10.00 -10.07
CA GLU A 86 -4.13 -10.20 -10.02
C GLU A 86 -3.43 -9.83 -11.33
N TYR A 87 -4.05 -10.00 -12.49
CA TYR A 87 -3.49 -9.77 -13.85
C TYR A 87 -2.05 -10.28 -13.99
N PRO A 88 -1.79 -11.58 -13.75
CA PRO A 88 -0.42 -12.13 -13.78
C PRO A 88 0.23 -12.06 -15.16
N GLU A 89 -0.56 -12.02 -16.23
CA GLU A 89 -0.11 -11.89 -17.61
C GLU A 89 0.55 -10.53 -17.89
N GLU A 90 0.19 -9.50 -17.15
CA GLU A 90 0.79 -8.15 -17.22
C GLU A 90 2.04 -8.02 -16.34
N LYS A 91 2.28 -8.99 -15.47
CA LYS A 91 3.33 -9.04 -14.46
C LYS A 91 4.27 -10.25 -14.68
N GLY A 92 4.81 -10.42 -15.89
CA GLY A 92 5.63 -11.57 -16.23
C GLY A 92 6.88 -11.75 -15.36
N ASP A 93 7.59 -12.87 -15.52
CA ASP A 93 8.77 -13.28 -14.72
C ASP A 93 9.81 -12.18 -14.55
N ALA A 94 10.04 -11.35 -15.57
CA ALA A 94 11.00 -10.25 -15.48
C ALA A 94 10.57 -9.19 -14.46
N ALA A 95 9.27 -8.86 -14.43
CA ALA A 95 8.69 -7.92 -13.47
C ALA A 95 8.75 -8.47 -12.05
N PHE A 96 8.40 -9.74 -11.82
CA PHE A 96 8.51 -10.39 -10.51
C PHE A 96 9.95 -10.37 -9.99
N LYS A 97 10.92 -10.70 -10.84
CA LYS A 97 12.36 -10.64 -10.48
C LYS A 97 12.84 -9.22 -10.20
N ALA A 98 12.38 -8.23 -11.00
CA ALA A 98 12.72 -6.83 -10.80
C ALA A 98 12.20 -6.30 -9.47
N MET A 99 10.95 -6.59 -9.13
CA MET A 99 10.34 -6.17 -7.86
C MET A 99 11.03 -6.81 -6.65
N ALA A 100 11.35 -8.10 -6.71
CA ALA A 100 12.09 -8.78 -5.64
C ALA A 100 13.51 -8.21 -5.48
N ALA A 101 14.22 -7.97 -6.59
CA ALA A 101 15.53 -7.35 -6.55
C ALA A 101 15.47 -5.90 -6.01
N TYR A 102 14.46 -5.12 -6.38
CA TYR A 102 14.24 -3.77 -5.88
C TYR A 102 14.09 -3.76 -4.36
N THR A 103 13.20 -4.60 -3.82
CA THR A 103 13.01 -4.68 -2.37
C THR A 103 14.24 -5.21 -1.64
N ALA A 104 14.97 -6.16 -2.23
CA ALA A 104 16.22 -6.68 -1.66
C ALA A 104 17.36 -5.62 -1.62
N LEU A 105 17.31 -4.61 -2.48
CA LEU A 105 18.26 -3.49 -2.50
C LEU A 105 17.86 -2.32 -1.58
N GLY A 106 16.81 -2.46 -0.78
CA GLY A 106 16.36 -1.43 0.14
C GLY A 106 15.11 -0.68 -0.31
N GLY A 107 14.58 -0.99 -1.49
CA GLY A 107 13.31 -0.46 -1.97
C GLY A 107 12.15 -0.91 -1.09
N ARG A 108 11.11 -0.11 -1.05
CA ARG A 108 9.92 -0.37 -0.23
C ARG A 108 8.69 -0.52 -1.10
N MET A 109 7.87 -1.52 -0.79
CA MET A 109 6.65 -1.83 -1.54
C MET A 109 5.44 -1.89 -0.61
N PHE A 110 4.41 -1.15 -0.95
CA PHE A 110 3.06 -1.33 -0.41
C PHE A 110 2.18 -1.96 -1.50
N ALA A 111 1.58 -3.09 -1.21
CA ALA A 111 0.71 -3.84 -2.12
C ALA A 111 -0.72 -3.89 -1.55
N SER A 112 -1.69 -3.30 -2.27
CA SER A 112 -3.10 -3.37 -1.91
C SER A 112 -3.73 -4.61 -2.53
N HIS A 113 -4.36 -5.43 -1.71
CA HIS A 113 -5.22 -6.58 -1.99
C HIS A 113 -4.71 -7.48 -3.14
N TRP A 114 -5.22 -7.36 -4.36
CA TRP A 114 -4.84 -8.23 -5.48
C TRP A 114 -3.37 -8.11 -5.91
N HIS A 115 -2.68 -7.07 -5.49
CA HIS A 115 -1.23 -7.00 -5.63
C HIS A 115 -0.49 -8.00 -4.72
N GLN A 116 -1.20 -8.82 -3.92
CA GLN A 116 -0.64 -10.03 -3.30
C GLN A 116 0.11 -10.91 -4.31
N VAL A 117 -0.27 -10.85 -5.58
CA VAL A 117 0.36 -11.59 -6.67
C VAL A 117 1.88 -11.45 -6.70
N TRP A 118 2.41 -10.29 -6.34
CA TRP A 118 3.87 -10.07 -6.26
C TRP A 118 4.54 -10.99 -5.25
N LEU A 119 3.92 -11.19 -4.10
CA LEU A 119 4.43 -12.00 -2.99
C LEU A 119 4.06 -13.48 -3.13
N LYS A 120 2.94 -13.77 -3.74
CA LYS A 120 2.42 -15.12 -3.98
C LYS A 120 3.14 -15.82 -5.12
N SER A 121 3.40 -15.12 -6.22
CA SER A 121 3.94 -15.67 -7.47
C SER A 121 5.38 -15.24 -7.77
N GLY A 122 5.89 -14.23 -7.06
CA GLY A 122 7.25 -13.76 -7.18
C GLY A 122 8.27 -14.65 -6.45
N PRO A 123 9.57 -14.37 -6.62
CA PRO A 123 10.63 -15.16 -6.01
C PRO A 123 10.85 -14.79 -4.53
N PHE A 124 9.77 -14.65 -3.78
CA PHE A 124 9.79 -14.46 -2.33
C PHE A 124 9.55 -15.79 -1.60
N PRO A 125 10.05 -15.97 -0.37
CA PRO A 125 9.56 -17.03 0.52
C PRO A 125 8.05 -16.89 0.73
N THR A 126 7.36 -17.97 1.03
CA THR A 126 5.93 -17.95 1.34
C THR A 126 5.69 -17.19 2.66
N ILE A 127 5.21 -15.96 2.58
CA ILE A 127 4.97 -15.08 3.74
C ILE A 127 3.58 -15.22 4.33
N ALA A 128 2.65 -15.79 3.58
CA ALA A 128 1.27 -15.95 4.01
C ALA A 128 0.60 -17.15 3.33
N ARG A 129 -0.47 -17.63 3.92
CA ARG A 129 -1.42 -18.55 3.29
C ARG A 129 -2.55 -17.74 2.68
N TYR A 130 -2.67 -17.83 1.37
CA TYR A 130 -3.69 -17.13 0.60
C TYR A 130 -4.93 -18.01 0.38
N THR A 131 -6.10 -17.39 0.18
CA THR A 131 -7.36 -18.06 -0.09
C THR A 131 -8.06 -17.45 -1.31
N GLY A 132 -9.07 -18.15 -1.80
CA GLY A 132 -10.05 -17.57 -2.71
C GLY A 132 -10.83 -16.50 -1.94
N GLN A 133 -10.93 -15.34 -2.55
CA GLN A 133 -11.48 -14.17 -1.92
C GLN A 133 -12.98 -14.31 -1.64
N ALA A 134 -13.40 -13.77 -0.51
CA ALA A 134 -14.78 -13.43 -0.23
C ALA A 134 -14.80 -12.05 0.43
N ASP A 135 -15.71 -11.17 -0.01
CA ASP A 135 -15.95 -9.90 0.67
C ASP A 135 -16.61 -10.19 2.02
N LEU A 136 -16.08 -9.59 3.06
CA LEU A 136 -16.60 -9.78 4.43
C LEU A 136 -17.60 -8.69 4.82
N GLY A 137 -17.77 -7.66 4.00
CA GLY A 137 -18.51 -6.47 4.36
C GLY A 137 -17.83 -5.69 5.49
N ASP A 138 -18.62 -4.94 6.26
CA ASP A 138 -18.09 -4.17 7.38
C ASP A 138 -17.70 -5.06 8.54
N GLN A 139 -16.52 -4.86 9.10
CA GLN A 139 -15.93 -5.66 10.17
C GLN A 139 -15.40 -4.77 11.29
N THR A 140 -15.36 -5.32 12.50
CA THR A 140 -14.46 -4.83 13.56
C THR A 140 -13.26 -5.75 13.63
N ALA A 141 -12.10 -5.22 13.33
CA ALA A 141 -10.85 -5.95 13.34
C ALA A 141 -10.04 -5.66 14.61
N GLU A 142 -9.15 -6.57 14.96
CA GLU A 142 -8.18 -6.43 16.03
C GLU A 142 -6.89 -5.80 15.48
N VAL A 143 -6.38 -4.78 16.17
CA VAL A 143 -5.01 -4.29 16.00
C VAL A 143 -4.11 -5.11 16.91
N VAL A 144 -3.15 -5.83 16.35
CA VAL A 144 -2.24 -6.71 17.09
C VAL A 144 -1.27 -5.86 17.92
N THR A 145 -1.42 -5.89 19.24
CA THR A 145 -0.64 -5.06 20.18
C THR A 145 0.48 -5.82 20.89
N THR A 146 0.74 -7.05 20.51
CA THR A 146 1.76 -7.92 21.13
C THR A 146 3.18 -7.55 20.74
N PHE A 147 3.38 -6.63 19.81
CA PHE A 147 4.68 -6.11 19.39
C PHE A 147 4.70 -4.56 19.43
N PRO A 148 5.87 -3.93 19.57
CA PRO A 148 5.98 -2.49 19.86
C PRO A 148 5.29 -1.58 18.85
N LYS A 149 5.50 -1.81 17.55
CA LYS A 149 4.93 -0.96 16.50
C LYS A 149 3.41 -1.13 16.37
N GLY A 150 2.88 -2.34 16.59
CA GLY A 150 1.43 -2.58 16.60
C GLY A 150 0.76 -1.90 17.77
N LYS A 151 1.41 -1.88 18.96
CA LYS A 151 0.96 -1.10 20.09
C LYS A 151 0.94 0.40 19.76
N ALA A 152 2.00 0.92 19.14
CA ALA A 152 2.08 2.31 18.70
C ALA A 152 0.98 2.67 17.68
N LEU A 153 0.69 1.78 16.71
CA LEU A 153 -0.43 1.95 15.76
C LEU A 153 -1.75 2.07 16.50
N SER A 154 -2.02 1.18 17.45
CA SER A 154 -3.25 1.15 18.24
C SER A 154 -3.45 2.46 19.02
N GLU A 155 -2.41 2.94 19.72
CA GLU A 155 -2.43 4.18 20.47
C GLU A 155 -2.60 5.40 19.55
N TRP A 156 -1.90 5.42 18.42
CA TRP A 156 -2.00 6.49 17.44
C TRP A 156 -3.40 6.58 16.84
N LEU A 157 -4.04 5.44 16.48
CA LEU A 157 -5.40 5.42 15.96
C LEU A 157 -6.40 6.06 16.90
N VAL A 158 -6.30 5.80 18.19
CA VAL A 158 -7.16 6.47 19.19
C VAL A 158 -6.88 7.98 19.23
N ASN A 159 -5.61 8.38 19.24
CA ASN A 159 -5.22 9.79 19.33
C ASN A 159 -5.69 10.63 18.12
N VAL A 160 -5.74 10.03 16.92
CA VAL A 160 -6.19 10.72 15.69
C VAL A 160 -7.67 10.48 15.38
N GLY A 161 -8.41 9.81 16.27
CA GLY A 161 -9.82 9.48 16.04
C GLY A 161 -10.04 8.49 14.91
N GLY A 162 -9.11 7.58 14.67
CA GLY A 162 -9.23 6.44 13.75
C GLY A 162 -9.90 5.23 14.40
N SER A 163 -9.85 5.17 15.73
CA SER A 163 -10.59 4.21 16.54
C SER A 163 -11.10 4.87 17.81
N VAL A 164 -12.19 4.36 18.36
CA VAL A 164 -12.73 4.77 19.65
C VAL A 164 -12.13 3.98 20.82
N ARG A 165 -11.48 2.86 20.51
CA ARG A 165 -10.90 1.94 21.50
C ARG A 165 -9.56 1.39 21.03
N ALA A 166 -8.58 1.36 21.92
CA ALA A 166 -7.30 0.74 21.65
C ALA A 166 -7.47 -0.76 21.35
N GLY A 167 -6.74 -1.27 20.37
CA GLY A 167 -6.79 -2.66 19.94
C GLY A 167 -7.90 -2.96 18.92
N GLU A 168 -8.77 -2.00 18.57
CA GLU A 168 -9.87 -2.20 17.63
C GLU A 168 -9.76 -1.26 16.43
N LEU A 169 -10.23 -1.72 15.28
CA LEU A 169 -10.37 -0.93 14.06
C LEU A 169 -11.67 -1.29 13.35
N SER A 170 -12.50 -0.30 13.05
CA SER A 170 -13.65 -0.49 12.16
C SER A 170 -13.19 -0.47 10.70
N ILE A 171 -13.50 -1.53 9.96
CA ILE A 171 -13.17 -1.70 8.54
C ILE A 171 -14.47 -1.73 7.75
N THR A 172 -14.53 -0.93 6.69
CA THR A 172 -15.60 -0.99 5.69
C THR A 172 -15.16 -1.83 4.51
N ASN A 173 -16.03 -2.72 4.02
CA ASN A 173 -15.75 -3.59 2.88
C ASN A 173 -14.44 -4.38 3.03
N ALA A 174 -14.26 -5.04 4.18
CA ALA A 174 -13.09 -5.88 4.43
C ALA A 174 -12.98 -6.99 3.38
N GLN A 175 -11.76 -7.22 2.89
CA GLN A 175 -11.44 -8.30 1.96
C GLN A 175 -10.90 -9.50 2.73
N HIS A 176 -10.82 -10.67 2.09
CA HIS A 176 -10.35 -11.89 2.73
C HIS A 176 -9.54 -12.76 1.75
N THR A 177 -8.35 -12.29 1.40
CA THR A 177 -7.43 -13.07 0.56
C THR A 177 -6.24 -13.63 1.34
N ILE A 178 -6.00 -13.14 2.56
CA ILE A 178 -4.93 -13.60 3.44
C ILE A 178 -5.56 -14.24 4.68
N VAL A 179 -5.32 -15.55 4.86
CA VAL A 179 -5.85 -16.29 6.01
C VAL A 179 -4.92 -16.19 7.20
N GLU A 180 -3.62 -16.37 6.97
CA GLU A 180 -2.61 -16.49 8.03
C GLU A 180 -1.24 -16.05 7.50
N GLU A 181 -0.48 -15.33 8.32
CA GLU A 181 0.91 -15.03 8.01
C GLU A 181 1.84 -16.20 8.33
N ASN A 182 2.99 -16.24 7.66
CA ASN A 182 4.10 -17.09 8.08
C ASN A 182 5.01 -16.30 9.03
N PRO A 183 4.99 -16.60 10.35
CA PRO A 183 5.70 -15.79 11.34
C PRO A 183 7.22 -15.86 11.23
N LEU A 184 7.78 -16.74 10.38
CA LEU A 184 9.21 -16.74 10.07
C LEU A 184 9.64 -15.53 9.24
N TYR A 185 8.73 -14.93 8.48
CA TYR A 185 9.04 -13.87 7.53
C TYR A 185 8.19 -12.62 7.70
N ALA A 186 6.97 -12.75 8.23
CA ALA A 186 6.00 -11.67 8.25
C ALA A 186 5.39 -11.44 9.64
N GLN A 187 4.99 -10.20 9.89
CA GLN A 187 4.29 -9.75 11.08
C GLN A 187 2.90 -9.25 10.68
N SER A 188 1.85 -9.83 11.25
CA SER A 188 0.49 -9.30 11.16
C SER A 188 0.30 -8.09 12.07
N TRP A 189 -0.41 -7.08 11.56
CA TRP A 189 -0.73 -5.86 12.27
C TRP A 189 -2.22 -5.73 12.60
N ILE A 190 -3.07 -6.21 11.69
CA ILE A 190 -4.53 -6.13 11.79
C ILE A 190 -5.12 -7.47 11.36
N ARG A 191 -6.07 -7.98 12.14
CA ARG A 191 -6.72 -9.28 11.92
C ARG A 191 -8.23 -9.19 12.10
N THR A 192 -8.95 -10.02 11.35
CA THR A 192 -10.35 -10.33 11.60
C THR A 192 -10.44 -11.67 12.35
N SER A 193 -11.50 -11.86 13.13
CA SER A 193 -11.70 -13.09 13.92
C SER A 193 -12.81 -13.99 13.39
N SER A 194 -13.72 -13.45 12.57
CA SER A 194 -14.85 -14.22 12.05
C SER A 194 -15.28 -13.73 10.66
N PRO A 195 -14.79 -14.37 9.59
CA PRO A 195 -13.76 -15.41 9.57
C PRO A 195 -12.39 -14.89 10.02
N GLU A 196 -11.54 -15.82 10.47
CA GLU A 196 -10.16 -15.48 10.79
C GLU A 196 -9.39 -15.11 9.52
N GLY A 197 -8.70 -13.95 9.55
CA GLY A 197 -7.93 -13.45 8.41
C GLY A 197 -6.99 -12.33 8.80
N VAL A 198 -6.01 -12.10 7.95
CA VAL A 198 -5.05 -11.01 8.09
C VAL A 198 -5.42 -9.87 7.17
N GLN A 199 -5.63 -8.68 7.73
CA GLN A 199 -5.98 -7.48 6.97
C GLN A 199 -4.75 -6.63 6.63
N TYR A 200 -3.66 -6.81 7.38
CA TYR A 200 -2.44 -6.04 7.20
C TYR A 200 -1.24 -6.80 7.70
N LEU A 201 -0.22 -6.99 6.87
CA LEU A 201 1.04 -7.63 7.24
C LEU A 201 2.23 -6.92 6.62
N SER A 202 3.40 -7.10 7.23
CA SER A 202 4.67 -6.60 6.74
C SER A 202 5.77 -7.64 6.84
N ALA A 203 6.78 -7.50 5.97
CA ALA A 203 8.00 -8.30 6.02
C ALA A 203 9.21 -7.44 5.62
N ASN A 204 10.33 -7.62 6.30
CA ASN A 204 11.59 -6.99 5.93
C ASN A 204 12.31 -7.82 4.85
N THR A 205 13.05 -7.16 3.98
CA THR A 205 13.73 -7.80 2.84
C THR A 205 15.23 -7.44 2.83
N PRO A 206 16.09 -8.38 2.35
CA PRO A 206 15.82 -9.73 1.88
C PRO A 206 15.25 -10.63 2.97
N MET A 207 14.16 -11.33 2.68
CA MET A 207 13.50 -12.20 3.65
C MET A 207 14.41 -13.37 4.07
N GLY A 208 14.45 -13.66 5.36
CA GLY A 208 15.33 -14.71 5.92
C GLY A 208 16.80 -14.31 6.06
N ALA A 209 17.20 -13.12 5.62
CA ALA A 209 18.52 -12.59 5.93
C ALA A 209 18.60 -12.14 7.42
N PRO A 210 19.81 -12.06 8.01
CA PRO A 210 19.99 -11.43 9.31
C PRO A 210 19.43 -10.00 9.34
N PRO A 211 18.90 -9.52 10.49
CA PRO A 211 18.25 -8.19 10.57
C PRO A 211 19.12 -7.02 10.10
N ASP A 212 20.41 -7.05 10.36
CA ASP A 212 21.39 -6.05 9.93
C ASP A 212 21.67 -6.06 8.41
N MET A 213 21.20 -7.08 7.71
CA MET A 213 21.26 -7.22 6.25
C MET A 213 19.93 -6.87 5.58
N GLN A 214 18.88 -6.61 6.37
CA GLN A 214 17.55 -6.26 5.85
C GLN A 214 17.43 -4.74 5.74
N CYS A 215 17.30 -4.23 4.53
CA CYS A 215 17.21 -2.79 4.25
C CYS A 215 15.93 -2.37 3.52
N GLY A 216 15.20 -3.31 2.94
CA GLY A 216 13.92 -3.07 2.30
C GLY A 216 12.74 -3.59 3.12
N ARG A 217 11.53 -3.26 2.68
CA ARG A 217 10.30 -3.65 3.38
C ARG A 217 9.17 -3.85 2.39
N VAL A 218 8.36 -4.85 2.61
CA VAL A 218 7.10 -5.05 1.91
C VAL A 218 5.94 -5.01 2.89
N VAL A 219 4.84 -4.42 2.45
CA VAL A 219 3.58 -4.37 3.18
C VAL A 219 2.50 -4.89 2.25
N LEU A 220 1.65 -5.78 2.75
CA LEU A 220 0.48 -6.27 2.03
C LEU A 220 -0.77 -5.96 2.85
N SER A 221 -1.76 -5.36 2.21
CA SER A 221 -3.01 -4.91 2.82
C SER A 221 -4.21 -5.52 2.13
N ASP A 222 -5.07 -6.18 2.88
CA ASP A 222 -6.44 -6.54 2.45
C ASP A 222 -7.44 -5.40 2.76
N LEU A 223 -6.99 -4.28 3.34
CA LEU A 223 -7.81 -3.08 3.50
C LEU A 223 -7.83 -2.30 2.19
N HIS A 224 -9.01 -2.07 1.63
CA HIS A 224 -9.20 -1.00 0.65
C HIS A 224 -9.25 0.35 1.37
N VAL A 225 -8.37 1.25 1.03
CA VAL A 225 -8.20 2.52 1.72
C VAL A 225 -9.16 3.57 1.16
N ALA A 226 -9.38 3.54 -0.15
CA ALA A 226 -10.27 4.47 -0.85
C ALA A 226 -11.69 3.93 -1.06
N GLY A 227 -12.04 2.78 -0.48
CA GLY A 227 -13.34 2.10 -0.66
C GLY A 227 -14.58 2.90 -0.26
N GLY A 228 -14.42 4.01 0.43
CA GLY A 228 -15.50 4.96 0.69
C GLY A 228 -15.73 6.00 -0.42
N ALA A 229 -14.80 6.14 -1.35
CA ALA A 229 -14.91 7.13 -2.42
C ALA A 229 -15.87 6.68 -3.54
N THR A 230 -16.02 5.37 -3.75
CA THR A 230 -16.86 4.79 -4.80
C THR A 230 -18.34 4.73 -4.45
N THR A 231 -18.71 4.74 -3.16
CA THR A 231 -20.09 4.54 -2.71
C THR A 231 -20.88 5.83 -2.51
N ALA A 232 -20.22 6.98 -2.36
CA ALA A 232 -20.90 8.22 -1.99
C ALA A 232 -21.35 9.09 -3.18
N GLY A 233 -21.10 8.71 -4.44
CA GLY A 233 -21.44 9.60 -5.55
C GLY A 233 -21.49 9.01 -6.95
N GLY A 234 -21.40 7.73 -7.12
CA GLY A 234 -21.71 7.07 -8.39
C GLY A 234 -20.79 7.41 -9.57
N THR A 235 -19.64 7.98 -9.34
CA THR A 235 -18.56 7.98 -10.33
C THR A 235 -17.61 6.87 -9.95
N ASP A 236 -17.83 5.72 -10.52
CA ASP A 236 -16.93 4.59 -10.48
C ASP A 236 -15.51 5.08 -10.87
N SER A 237 -14.59 5.08 -9.91
CA SER A 237 -13.20 5.45 -10.17
C SER A 237 -12.52 4.48 -11.16
N SER A 238 -13.16 3.34 -11.41
CA SER A 238 -12.77 2.37 -12.43
C SER A 238 -13.08 2.79 -13.87
N SER A 239 -13.74 3.96 -14.07
CA SER A 239 -14.00 4.44 -15.43
C SER A 239 -12.67 4.77 -16.15
N PRO A 240 -12.40 4.21 -17.33
CA PRO A 240 -11.23 4.54 -18.14
C PRO A 240 -11.11 6.03 -18.49
N SER A 241 -12.16 6.81 -18.24
CA SER A 241 -12.21 8.26 -18.45
C SER A 241 -11.84 9.08 -17.20
N PHE A 242 -11.59 8.43 -16.06
CA PHE A 242 -11.27 9.12 -14.81
C PHE A 242 -9.93 9.86 -14.91
N ALA A 243 -10.00 11.16 -14.68
CA ALA A 243 -8.84 12.04 -14.70
C ALA A 243 -8.56 12.53 -13.26
N TYR A 244 -7.40 12.18 -12.70
CA TYR A 244 -7.01 12.65 -11.38
C TYR A 244 -6.85 14.19 -11.36
N PRO A 245 -7.36 14.91 -10.39
CA PRO A 245 -8.02 14.46 -9.15
C PRO A 245 -9.56 14.46 -9.19
N SER A 246 -10.17 14.45 -10.35
CA SER A 246 -11.62 14.39 -10.48
C SER A 246 -12.15 13.11 -9.79
N GLY A 247 -13.23 13.25 -9.02
CA GLY A 247 -13.79 12.11 -8.27
C GLY A 247 -13.11 11.80 -6.92
N CYS A 248 -11.94 12.36 -6.63
CA CYS A 248 -11.35 12.19 -5.30
C CYS A 248 -12.17 12.96 -4.24
N VAL A 249 -12.61 12.22 -3.21
CA VAL A 249 -13.27 12.82 -2.05
C VAL A 249 -12.24 13.51 -1.18
N THR A 250 -12.50 14.77 -0.80
CA THR A 250 -11.59 15.60 0.02
C THR A 250 -11.97 15.65 1.50
N SER A 251 -12.98 14.87 1.95
CA SER A 251 -13.32 14.73 3.37
C SER A 251 -12.15 14.15 4.17
N GLY A 252 -12.19 14.29 5.50
CA GLY A 252 -11.16 13.80 6.39
C GLY A 252 -10.85 12.31 6.20
N LEU A 253 -9.69 11.86 6.71
CA LEU A 253 -9.23 10.48 6.59
C LEU A 253 -10.17 9.50 7.30
N SER A 254 -10.57 8.44 6.61
CA SER A 254 -11.26 7.29 7.19
C SER A 254 -10.35 6.52 8.17
N PRO A 255 -10.88 5.62 9.01
CA PRO A 255 -10.05 4.74 9.84
C PRO A 255 -8.99 3.97 9.05
N GLN A 256 -9.35 3.40 7.91
CA GLN A 256 -8.45 2.64 7.03
C GLN A 256 -7.38 3.54 6.40
N GLU A 257 -7.75 4.74 5.94
CA GLU A 257 -6.81 5.74 5.43
C GLU A 257 -5.82 6.20 6.52
N LYS A 258 -6.26 6.30 7.78
CA LYS A 258 -5.37 6.56 8.91
C LYS A 258 -4.38 5.43 9.13
N VAL A 259 -4.80 4.17 9.07
CA VAL A 259 -3.86 3.03 9.12
C VAL A 259 -2.79 3.17 8.05
N LEU A 260 -3.19 3.44 6.80
CA LEU A 260 -2.22 3.61 5.71
C LEU A 260 -1.28 4.81 5.95
N ALA A 261 -1.80 5.92 6.47
CA ALA A 261 -0.96 7.08 6.82
C ALA A 261 0.12 6.69 7.84
N PHE A 262 -0.23 5.94 8.90
CA PHE A 262 0.75 5.41 9.85
C PHE A 262 1.78 4.52 9.16
N MET A 263 1.34 3.61 8.30
CA MET A 263 2.23 2.68 7.61
C MET A 263 3.15 3.38 6.60
N LEU A 264 2.73 4.50 6.01
CA LEU A 264 3.60 5.31 5.17
C LEU A 264 4.75 5.92 5.97
N PHE A 265 4.53 6.29 7.21
CA PHE A 265 5.61 6.70 8.11
C PHE A 265 6.51 5.53 8.49
N ASP A 266 5.94 4.37 8.89
CA ASP A 266 6.72 3.18 9.24
C ASP A 266 7.56 2.66 8.07
N ILE A 267 6.95 2.55 6.88
CA ILE A 267 7.66 2.04 5.70
C ILE A 267 8.75 3.01 5.21
N SER A 268 8.62 4.31 5.52
CA SER A 268 9.62 5.34 5.18
C SER A 268 10.74 5.46 6.22
N ALA A 269 10.59 4.84 7.39
CA ALA A 269 11.59 4.85 8.45
C ALA A 269 12.73 3.85 8.18
N CYS A 270 13.77 3.88 9.04
CA CYS A 270 14.81 2.86 9.02
C CYS A 270 14.20 1.47 9.27
N THR A 271 14.63 0.49 8.48
CA THR A 271 14.18 -0.89 8.63
C THR A 271 14.78 -1.48 9.89
N ILE A 272 13.92 -1.88 10.82
CA ILE A 272 14.26 -2.61 12.05
C ILE A 272 13.31 -3.81 12.18
N PRO A 273 13.65 -4.86 12.94
CA PRO A 273 12.69 -5.90 13.28
C PRO A 273 11.43 -5.32 13.92
N ASP A 274 10.25 -5.84 13.57
CA ASP A 274 8.98 -5.34 14.15
C ASP A 274 8.86 -5.61 15.65
N SER A 275 9.65 -6.55 16.17
CA SER A 275 9.78 -6.85 17.60
C SER A 275 10.63 -5.84 18.39
N GLU A 276 11.31 -4.92 17.71
CA GLU A 276 12.15 -3.91 18.35
C GLU A 276 11.42 -2.58 18.51
N VAL A 277 11.73 -1.88 19.60
CA VAL A 277 11.24 -0.52 19.83
C VAL A 277 12.07 0.44 18.98
N PRO A 278 11.45 1.30 18.16
CA PRO A 278 12.19 2.32 17.43
C PRO A 278 12.97 3.23 18.39
N ALA A 279 14.27 3.33 18.16
CA ALA A 279 15.09 4.29 18.90
C ALA A 279 14.87 5.71 18.35
N PRO A 280 14.77 6.73 19.22
CA PRO A 280 14.72 8.11 18.75
C PRO A 280 16.00 8.45 17.98
N PRO A 281 15.91 9.30 16.94
CA PRO A 281 17.10 9.70 16.18
C PRO A 281 18.10 10.38 17.10
N ILE A 282 19.38 10.05 16.95
CA ILE A 282 20.45 10.73 17.67
C ILE A 282 20.54 12.15 17.12
N VAL A 283 20.05 13.10 17.88
CA VAL A 283 20.22 14.53 17.57
C VAL A 283 21.68 14.86 17.85
N LYS A 284 22.45 15.09 16.75
CA LYS A 284 23.84 15.59 16.83
C LYS A 284 23.85 17.09 16.89
#